data_ab088e90f607df9bf28c27321ba6d111
#
_entry.id   ab088e90f607df9bf28c27321ba6d111
#
_cell.length_a   1.000
_cell.length_b   1.000
_cell.length_c   1.000
_cell.angle_alpha   90.00
_cell.angle_beta   90.00
_cell.angle_gamma   90.00
#
_symmetry.space_group_name_H-M   'P 1'
#
loop_
_entity.id
_entity.type
_entity.pdbx_description
1 polymer ?
#
loop_
_entity_poly.entity_id
_entity_poly.type
_entity_poly.pdbx_seq_one_letter_code
_entity_poly.pdbx_strand_id
1 'polypeptide(L)'
;MSTNYPDTHLFLNGEWREAAAKESLEIINPATEEVIGKVSHARKEDLDIALNAAESAFNSWKNVSAYERSKILRKAADIVRSKADQIATLMTMEQGKPLIEAKMETMGAADSIDWYAEEGRRAYGRIIPSRAPQGVYQFVFKEPVGVVAAFTPWNFPLNQVVKKVAAAFAAGCTAIVKGPEETPASVAELIKAFDEAGMPKGSINLVYGIPAEISEYLIAHPIVRKVTFTGSTAVGKLLASQAGSHMKRVTMELGGHSPAIVCEDAD
;
A
#
# COMPACT_ATOMS: atom_id res chain seq x y z
N MET A 1 30.06 -4.84 -5.41
CA MET A 1 29.38 -5.97 -4.76
C MET A 1 28.23 -6.34 -5.68
N SER A 2 28.18 -7.56 -6.21
CA SER A 2 27.00 -7.99 -6.98
C SER A 2 25.85 -8.15 -5.99
N THR A 3 24.96 -7.21 -5.98
CA THR A 3 23.71 -7.31 -5.20
C THR A 3 22.86 -8.38 -5.88
N ASN A 4 22.72 -9.53 -5.25
CA ASN A 4 21.84 -10.58 -5.77
C ASN A 4 20.38 -10.12 -5.60
N TYR A 5 19.65 -9.93 -6.70
CA TYR A 5 18.23 -9.56 -6.65
C TYR A 5 17.42 -10.75 -6.13
N PRO A 6 16.55 -10.60 -5.11
CA PRO A 6 15.83 -11.71 -4.52
C PRO A 6 14.58 -12.06 -5.31
N ASP A 7 14.20 -13.33 -5.34
CA ASP A 7 12.84 -13.72 -5.68
C ASP A 7 11.86 -13.17 -4.64
N THR A 8 10.73 -12.66 -5.12
CA THR A 8 9.72 -12.02 -4.28
C THR A 8 8.48 -12.90 -4.14
N HIS A 9 8.09 -13.16 -2.90
CA HIS A 9 6.93 -13.95 -2.55
C HIS A 9 5.74 -13.07 -2.13
N LEU A 10 4.57 -13.70 -1.99
CA LEU A 10 3.39 -13.07 -1.38
C LEU A 10 3.62 -12.93 0.13
N PHE A 11 3.09 -11.87 0.73
CA PHE A 11 3.03 -11.74 2.19
C PHE A 11 1.58 -11.87 2.64
N LEU A 12 1.25 -13.00 3.23
CA LEU A 12 -0.12 -13.33 3.63
C LEU A 12 -0.16 -13.75 5.10
N ASN A 13 -1.02 -13.12 5.87
CA ASN A 13 -1.23 -13.42 7.29
C ASN A 13 0.07 -13.43 8.13
N GLY A 14 1.00 -12.54 7.82
CA GLY A 14 2.29 -12.42 8.53
C GLY A 14 3.34 -13.45 8.11
N GLU A 15 3.20 -14.05 6.92
CA GLU A 15 4.14 -15.04 6.39
C GLU A 15 4.46 -14.78 4.92
N TRP A 16 5.75 -14.86 4.59
CA TRP A 16 6.21 -14.87 3.20
C TRP A 16 6.05 -16.27 2.62
N ARG A 17 5.36 -16.39 1.48
CA ARG A 17 5.06 -17.66 0.88
C ARG A 17 4.92 -17.59 -0.64
N GLU A 18 5.23 -18.68 -1.32
CA GLU A 18 4.89 -18.86 -2.73
C GLU A 18 3.37 -18.81 -2.92
N ALA A 19 2.94 -18.45 -4.13
CA ALA A 19 1.54 -18.56 -4.52
C ALA A 19 1.06 -20.02 -4.48
N ALA A 20 -0.21 -20.24 -4.15
CA ALA A 20 -0.79 -21.60 -4.05
C ALA A 20 -0.62 -22.41 -5.35
N ALA A 21 -0.75 -21.75 -6.50
CA ALA A 21 -0.54 -22.37 -7.81
C ALA A 21 0.94 -22.52 -8.21
N LYS A 22 1.89 -22.01 -7.39
CA LYS A 22 3.33 -21.96 -7.67
C LYS A 22 3.69 -21.26 -8.98
N GLU A 23 2.81 -20.37 -9.45
CA GLU A 23 3.05 -19.55 -10.62
C GLU A 23 3.89 -18.33 -10.25
N SER A 24 4.72 -17.86 -11.17
CA SER A 24 5.55 -16.67 -11.00
C SER A 24 5.69 -15.90 -12.30
N LEU A 25 6.00 -14.61 -12.20
CA LEU A 25 6.35 -13.74 -13.31
C LEU A 25 7.84 -13.39 -13.21
N GLU A 26 8.50 -13.24 -14.35
CA GLU A 26 9.90 -12.80 -14.41
C GLU A 26 9.99 -11.30 -14.16
N ILE A 27 11.03 -10.89 -13.44
CA ILE A 27 11.39 -9.49 -13.20
C ILE A 27 12.57 -9.16 -14.08
N ILE A 28 12.42 -8.12 -14.88
CA ILE A 28 13.40 -7.69 -15.87
C ILE A 28 14.06 -6.41 -15.40
N ASN A 29 15.37 -6.35 -15.46
CA ASN A 29 16.09 -5.09 -15.31
C ASN A 29 15.94 -4.27 -16.59
N PRO A 30 15.28 -3.10 -16.57
CA PRO A 30 14.99 -2.33 -17.77
C PRO A 30 16.24 -1.73 -18.44
N ALA A 31 17.37 -1.67 -17.73
CA ALA A 31 18.63 -1.16 -18.28
C ALA A 31 19.42 -2.22 -19.07
N THR A 32 19.27 -3.50 -18.73
CA THR A 32 20.02 -4.61 -19.37
C THR A 32 19.14 -5.60 -20.10
N GLU A 33 17.81 -5.50 -19.92
CA GLU A 33 16.79 -6.43 -20.43
C GLU A 33 16.96 -7.87 -19.92
N GLU A 34 17.79 -8.07 -18.89
CA GLU A 34 18.03 -9.38 -18.28
C GLU A 34 16.97 -9.70 -17.23
N VAL A 35 16.62 -10.98 -17.14
CA VAL A 35 15.82 -11.49 -16.01
C VAL A 35 16.67 -11.50 -14.76
N ILE A 36 16.26 -10.75 -13.73
CA ILE A 36 17.00 -10.61 -12.48
C ILE A 36 16.38 -11.39 -11.31
N GLY A 37 15.13 -11.82 -11.43
CA GLY A 37 14.42 -12.57 -10.39
C GLY A 37 13.00 -12.90 -10.81
N LYS A 38 12.19 -13.37 -9.84
CA LYS A 38 10.80 -13.74 -10.06
C LYS A 38 9.91 -13.18 -8.95
N VAL A 39 8.64 -12.96 -9.27
CA VAL A 39 7.60 -12.62 -8.29
C VAL A 39 6.47 -13.65 -8.33
N SER A 40 6.01 -14.09 -7.17
CA SER A 40 4.89 -15.03 -7.03
C SER A 40 3.59 -14.41 -7.55
N HIS A 41 2.82 -15.21 -8.31
CA HIS A 41 1.57 -14.79 -8.96
C HIS A 41 0.36 -15.35 -8.20
N ALA A 42 -0.34 -14.50 -7.47
CA ALA A 42 -1.50 -14.87 -6.67
C ALA A 42 -2.69 -15.31 -7.53
N ARG A 43 -3.40 -16.31 -7.04
CA ARG A 43 -4.69 -16.76 -7.53
C ARG A 43 -5.77 -16.57 -6.46
N LYS A 44 -6.98 -16.95 -6.78
CA LYS A 44 -8.16 -16.76 -5.90
C LYS A 44 -7.93 -17.29 -4.48
N GLU A 45 -7.31 -18.44 -4.34
CA GLU A 45 -7.02 -19.08 -3.05
C GLU A 45 -6.12 -18.20 -2.16
N ASP A 46 -5.15 -17.53 -2.77
CA ASP A 46 -4.25 -16.59 -2.08
C ASP A 46 -5.01 -15.32 -1.64
N LEU A 47 -5.93 -14.84 -2.49
CA LEU A 47 -6.78 -13.69 -2.19
C LEU A 47 -7.75 -14.00 -1.04
N ASP A 48 -8.29 -15.23 -0.97
CA ASP A 48 -9.15 -15.67 0.14
C ASP A 48 -8.38 -15.69 1.47
N ILE A 49 -7.12 -16.13 1.45
CA ILE A 49 -6.24 -16.09 2.63
C ILE A 49 -6.02 -14.62 3.06
N ALA A 50 -5.70 -13.73 2.11
CA ALA A 50 -5.49 -12.31 2.38
C ALA A 50 -6.74 -11.64 2.96
N LEU A 51 -7.92 -11.93 2.40
CA LEU A 51 -9.20 -11.37 2.84
C LEU A 51 -9.54 -11.81 4.27
N ASN A 52 -9.47 -13.11 4.55
CA ASN A 52 -9.79 -13.64 5.87
C ASN A 52 -8.78 -13.14 6.94
N ALA A 53 -7.51 -13.07 6.60
CA ALA A 53 -6.47 -12.54 7.47
C ALA A 53 -6.70 -11.05 7.78
N ALA A 54 -7.01 -10.24 6.75
CA ALA A 54 -7.26 -8.81 6.92
C ALA A 54 -8.51 -8.54 7.76
N GLU A 55 -9.58 -9.28 7.59
CA GLU A 55 -10.80 -9.15 8.40
C GLU A 55 -10.57 -9.56 9.85
N SER A 56 -9.90 -10.68 10.08
CA SER A 56 -9.54 -11.14 11.42
C SER A 56 -8.69 -10.12 12.16
N ALA A 57 -7.63 -9.63 11.51
CA ALA A 57 -6.74 -8.63 12.08
C ALA A 57 -7.45 -7.29 12.34
N PHE A 58 -8.40 -6.88 11.48
CA PHE A 58 -9.18 -5.67 11.66
C PHE A 58 -9.93 -5.65 13.00
N ASN A 59 -10.49 -6.78 13.41
CA ASN A 59 -11.24 -6.88 14.67
C ASN A 59 -10.41 -6.54 15.91
N SER A 60 -9.11 -6.78 15.89
CA SER A 60 -8.19 -6.40 16.94
C SER A 60 -7.56 -5.03 16.72
N TRP A 61 -7.07 -4.75 15.49
CA TRP A 61 -6.33 -3.55 15.15
C TRP A 61 -7.15 -2.26 15.34
N LYS A 62 -8.44 -2.26 14.99
CA LYS A 62 -9.34 -1.11 15.18
C LYS A 62 -9.43 -0.63 16.63
N ASN A 63 -9.19 -1.53 17.61
CA ASN A 63 -9.23 -1.24 19.03
C ASN A 63 -7.88 -0.80 19.61
N VAL A 64 -6.79 -0.90 18.84
CA VAL A 64 -5.48 -0.38 19.25
C VAL A 64 -5.53 1.14 19.24
N SER A 65 -5.08 1.78 20.32
CA SER A 65 -5.12 3.25 20.42
C SER A 65 -4.28 3.90 19.31
N ALA A 66 -4.68 5.10 18.86
CA ALA A 66 -3.91 5.87 17.89
C ALA A 66 -2.46 6.12 18.33
N TYR A 67 -2.23 6.21 19.65
CA TYR A 67 -0.91 6.34 20.24
C TYR A 67 -0.05 5.10 20.03
N GLU A 68 -0.57 3.91 20.30
CA GLU A 68 0.18 2.66 20.07
C GLU A 68 0.39 2.39 18.58
N ARG A 69 -0.61 2.67 17.74
CA ARG A 69 -0.44 2.59 16.29
C ARG A 69 0.67 3.51 15.79
N SER A 70 0.76 4.74 16.32
CA SER A 70 1.81 5.68 15.91
C SER A 70 3.22 5.20 16.27
N LYS A 71 3.40 4.50 17.40
CA LYS A 71 4.70 3.91 17.77
C LYS A 71 5.17 2.86 16.79
N ILE A 72 4.26 1.96 16.36
CA ILE A 72 4.56 0.92 15.37
C ILE A 72 4.94 1.56 14.04
N LEU A 73 4.16 2.55 13.58
CA LEU A 73 4.45 3.26 12.34
C LEU A 73 5.81 3.96 12.39
N ARG A 74 6.13 4.69 13.45
CA ARG A 74 7.44 5.34 13.60
C ARG A 74 8.59 4.33 13.57
N LYS A 75 8.43 3.20 14.27
CA LYS A 75 9.43 2.13 14.21
C LYS A 75 9.61 1.58 12.79
N ALA A 76 8.52 1.44 12.03
CA ALA A 76 8.61 1.05 10.61
C ALA A 76 9.37 2.09 9.79
N ALA A 77 9.13 3.40 10.01
CA ALA A 77 9.88 4.48 9.35
C ALA A 77 11.39 4.40 9.65
N ASP A 78 11.77 4.16 10.91
CA ASP A 78 13.17 4.01 11.30
C ASP A 78 13.82 2.79 10.62
N ILE A 79 13.11 1.67 10.51
CA ILE A 79 13.59 0.48 9.81
C ILE A 79 13.79 0.76 8.30
N VAL A 80 12.84 1.45 7.64
CA VAL A 80 12.97 1.86 6.24
C VAL A 80 14.22 2.74 6.05
N ARG A 81 14.44 3.74 6.92
CA ARG A 81 15.63 4.59 6.88
C ARG A 81 16.93 3.80 7.03
N SER A 82 16.96 2.86 7.97
CA SER A 82 18.15 2.03 8.20
C SER A 82 18.52 1.12 7.03
N LYS A 83 17.52 0.75 6.21
CA LYS A 83 17.68 -0.10 5.01
C LYS A 83 17.67 0.70 3.71
N ALA A 84 17.78 2.03 3.76
CA ALA A 84 17.56 2.90 2.60
C ALA A 84 18.47 2.57 1.40
N ASP A 85 19.73 2.27 1.63
CA ASP A 85 20.68 1.93 0.55
C ASP A 85 20.35 0.58 -0.11
N GLN A 86 19.95 -0.41 0.68
CA GLN A 86 19.50 -1.71 0.18
C GLN A 86 18.23 -1.56 -0.67
N ILE A 87 17.22 -0.90 -0.15
CA ILE A 87 15.92 -0.70 -0.83
C ILE A 87 16.11 0.10 -2.12
N ALA A 88 16.90 1.18 -2.07
CA ALA A 88 17.18 1.99 -3.25
C ALA A 88 17.92 1.20 -4.34
N THR A 89 18.84 0.32 -3.97
CA THR A 89 19.55 -0.53 -4.93
C THR A 89 18.58 -1.49 -5.64
N LEU A 90 17.70 -2.17 -4.88
CA LEU A 90 16.67 -3.05 -5.47
C LEU A 90 15.74 -2.26 -6.40
N MET A 91 15.29 -1.08 -5.97
CA MET A 91 14.43 -0.22 -6.77
C MET A 91 15.11 0.22 -8.08
N THR A 92 16.38 0.57 -8.05
CA THR A 92 17.14 0.91 -9.26
C THR A 92 17.21 -0.28 -10.21
N MET A 93 17.47 -1.49 -9.69
CA MET A 93 17.56 -2.71 -10.51
C MET A 93 16.26 -3.08 -11.20
N GLU A 94 15.12 -2.96 -10.51
CA GLU A 94 13.81 -3.40 -11.02
C GLU A 94 13.06 -2.31 -11.78
N GLN A 95 13.31 -1.02 -11.49
CA GLN A 95 12.55 0.09 -12.06
C GLN A 95 13.37 0.95 -13.03
N GLY A 96 14.70 0.95 -12.89
CA GLY A 96 15.60 1.69 -13.76
C GLY A 96 15.86 3.15 -13.37
N LYS A 97 15.25 3.68 -12.30
CA LYS A 97 15.55 5.06 -11.86
C LYS A 97 16.95 5.17 -11.27
N PRO A 98 17.59 6.35 -11.37
CA PRO A 98 18.90 6.59 -10.77
C PRO A 98 18.90 6.28 -9.26
N LEU A 99 20.03 5.70 -8.77
CA LEU A 99 20.16 5.28 -7.37
C LEU A 99 19.91 6.43 -6.38
N ILE A 100 20.30 7.65 -6.72
CA ILE A 100 20.07 8.82 -5.87
C ILE A 100 18.56 9.13 -5.75
N GLU A 101 17.80 9.00 -6.82
CA GLU A 101 16.36 9.21 -6.82
C GLU A 101 15.63 8.09 -6.09
N ALA A 102 16.08 6.85 -6.26
CA ALA A 102 15.56 5.70 -5.52
C ALA A 102 15.78 5.87 -4.00
N LYS A 103 16.95 6.40 -3.60
CA LYS A 103 17.25 6.70 -2.20
C LYS A 103 16.39 7.85 -1.68
N MET A 104 16.19 8.90 -2.46
CA MET A 104 15.30 10.01 -2.11
C MET A 104 13.85 9.52 -1.93
N GLU A 105 13.37 8.65 -2.81
CA GLU A 105 12.04 8.05 -2.68
C GLU A 105 11.92 7.22 -1.40
N THR A 106 12.93 6.41 -1.09
CA THR A 106 12.94 5.57 0.11
C THR A 106 12.90 6.42 1.39
N MET A 107 13.69 7.49 1.46
CA MET A 107 13.67 8.43 2.58
C MET A 107 12.32 9.15 2.68
N GLY A 108 11.77 9.62 1.56
CA GLY A 108 10.44 10.25 1.50
C GLY A 108 9.30 9.30 1.88
N ALA A 109 9.45 8.01 1.61
CA ALA A 109 8.49 6.99 2.08
C ALA A 109 8.52 6.88 3.61
N ALA A 110 9.69 6.87 4.23
CA ALA A 110 9.82 6.87 5.69
C ALA A 110 9.22 8.14 6.32
N ASP A 111 9.47 9.32 5.72
CA ASP A 111 8.88 10.58 6.18
C ASP A 111 7.35 10.58 6.05
N SER A 112 6.83 9.94 5.01
CA SER A 112 5.38 9.75 4.83
C SER A 112 4.78 8.84 5.92
N ILE A 113 5.48 7.80 6.35
CA ILE A 113 5.04 6.94 7.45
C ILE A 113 4.95 7.78 8.75
N ASP A 114 5.97 8.58 9.05
CA ASP A 114 5.97 9.46 10.22
C ASP A 114 4.83 10.48 10.17
N TRP A 115 4.59 11.08 9.00
CA TRP A 115 3.47 12.00 8.82
C TRP A 115 2.14 11.34 9.20
N TYR A 116 1.85 10.13 8.68
CA TYR A 116 0.60 9.43 9.00
C TYR A 116 0.55 8.94 10.46
N ALA A 117 1.69 8.60 11.05
CA ALA A 117 1.76 8.27 12.48
C ALA A 117 1.28 9.44 13.35
N GLU A 118 1.64 10.68 12.98
CA GLU A 118 1.17 11.89 13.65
C GLU A 118 -0.29 12.21 13.35
N GLU A 119 -0.68 12.13 12.05
CA GLU A 119 -2.06 12.43 11.63
C GLU A 119 -3.07 11.46 12.26
N GLY A 120 -2.70 10.18 12.44
CA GLY A 120 -3.56 9.22 13.12
C GLY A 120 -3.93 9.65 14.54
N ARG A 121 -3.01 10.33 15.24
CA ARG A 121 -3.22 10.87 16.58
C ARG A 121 -4.09 12.13 16.60
N ARG A 122 -4.22 12.82 15.47
CA ARG A 122 -5.00 14.05 15.29
C ARG A 122 -6.37 13.84 14.64
N ALA A 123 -6.78 12.59 14.46
CA ALA A 123 -8.08 12.24 13.90
C ALA A 123 -9.23 12.51 14.90
N TYR A 124 -9.33 13.75 15.37
CA TYR A 124 -10.31 14.16 16.38
C TYR A 124 -11.76 14.04 15.88
N GLY A 125 -12.67 13.85 16.85
CA GLY A 125 -14.09 14.03 16.66
C GLY A 125 -14.51 15.51 16.72
N ARG A 126 -15.83 15.73 16.75
CA ARG A 126 -16.40 17.09 16.90
C ARG A 126 -17.58 17.04 17.86
N ILE A 127 -17.78 18.14 18.61
CA ILE A 127 -18.99 18.44 19.32
C ILE A 127 -19.77 19.44 18.47
N ILE A 128 -21.01 19.10 18.11
CA ILE A 128 -21.86 19.92 17.26
C ILE A 128 -22.97 20.51 18.11
N PRO A 129 -23.21 21.85 18.06
CA PRO A 129 -24.35 22.46 18.72
C PRO A 129 -25.66 21.80 18.27
N SER A 130 -26.46 21.37 19.25
CA SER A 130 -27.75 20.78 19.00
C SER A 130 -28.82 21.88 18.77
N ARG A 131 -29.75 21.62 17.86
CA ARG A 131 -31.00 22.40 17.73
C ARG A 131 -32.00 22.06 18.85
N ALA A 132 -31.79 20.96 19.54
CA ALA A 132 -32.69 20.49 20.61
C ALA A 132 -32.57 21.35 21.88
N PRO A 133 -33.50 21.18 22.86
CA PRO A 133 -33.49 21.89 24.13
C PRO A 133 -32.16 21.75 24.89
N GLN A 134 -31.95 22.66 25.84
CA GLN A 134 -30.77 22.65 26.71
C GLN A 134 -30.53 21.26 27.33
N GLY A 135 -29.24 20.80 27.32
CA GLY A 135 -28.85 19.49 27.85
C GLY A 135 -28.68 18.38 26.82
N VAL A 136 -28.97 18.65 25.51
CA VAL A 136 -28.71 17.70 24.42
C VAL A 136 -27.40 18.05 23.72
N TYR A 137 -26.50 17.07 23.59
CA TYR A 137 -25.21 17.18 22.94
C TYR A 137 -25.14 16.24 21.74
N GLN A 138 -24.52 16.69 20.64
CA GLN A 138 -24.25 15.88 19.44
C GLN A 138 -22.74 15.71 19.29
N PHE A 139 -22.30 14.46 19.16
CA PHE A 139 -20.89 14.09 18.97
C PHE A 139 -20.69 13.43 17.62
N VAL A 140 -19.57 13.74 16.99
CA VAL A 140 -19.08 13.02 15.80
C VAL A 140 -17.81 12.30 16.16
N PHE A 141 -17.79 10.99 15.97
CA PHE A 141 -16.62 10.15 16.12
C PHE A 141 -16.15 9.69 14.75
N LYS A 142 -14.82 9.56 14.58
CA LYS A 142 -14.21 8.96 13.38
C LYS A 142 -13.92 7.49 13.68
N GLU A 143 -14.39 6.62 12.82
CA GLU A 143 -14.26 5.17 12.93
C GLU A 143 -13.44 4.61 11.78
N PRO A 144 -12.62 3.56 11.99
CA PRO A 144 -11.95 2.84 10.90
C PRO A 144 -12.99 2.28 9.90
N VAL A 145 -12.72 2.44 8.60
CA VAL A 145 -13.68 2.01 7.57
C VAL A 145 -13.73 0.48 7.40
N GLY A 146 -12.67 -0.23 7.76
CA GLY A 146 -12.55 -1.68 7.58
C GLY A 146 -11.32 -2.08 6.76
N VAL A 147 -11.43 -3.17 6.02
CA VAL A 147 -10.39 -3.67 5.13
C VAL A 147 -10.30 -2.79 3.87
N VAL A 148 -9.07 -2.39 3.52
CA VAL A 148 -8.75 -1.54 2.36
C VAL A 148 -8.05 -2.37 1.30
N ALA A 149 -8.57 -2.38 0.07
CA ALA A 149 -7.86 -2.88 -1.11
C ALA A 149 -7.08 -1.71 -1.75
N ALA A 150 -5.76 -1.85 -1.83
CA ALA A 150 -4.84 -0.84 -2.34
C ALA A 150 -4.18 -1.33 -3.62
N PHE A 151 -4.35 -0.59 -4.71
CA PHE A 151 -3.76 -0.90 -6.02
C PHE A 151 -2.75 0.19 -6.38
N THR A 152 -1.52 -0.22 -6.71
CA THR A 152 -0.39 0.72 -6.86
C THR A 152 0.37 0.48 -8.16
N PRO A 153 0.85 1.57 -8.83
CA PRO A 153 1.67 1.49 -10.02
C PRO A 153 3.16 1.35 -9.67
N TRP A 154 3.97 1.09 -10.69
CA TRP A 154 5.40 0.80 -10.62
C TRP A 154 6.32 2.04 -10.56
N ASN A 155 5.84 3.23 -10.95
CA ASN A 155 6.70 4.40 -11.17
C ASN A 155 7.31 5.01 -9.89
N PHE A 156 6.61 4.91 -8.75
CA PHE A 156 7.08 5.27 -7.42
C PHE A 156 6.67 4.17 -6.43
N PRO A 157 7.30 2.99 -6.50
CA PRO A 157 6.80 1.78 -5.85
C PRO A 157 6.62 1.92 -4.34
N LEU A 158 7.56 2.60 -3.64
CA LEU A 158 7.43 2.81 -2.20
C LEU A 158 6.40 3.91 -1.89
N ASN A 159 6.50 5.06 -2.54
CA ASN A 159 5.63 6.20 -2.24
C ASN A 159 4.17 5.90 -2.51
N GLN A 160 3.86 5.14 -3.57
CA GLN A 160 2.49 4.78 -3.89
C GLN A 160 1.89 3.78 -2.91
N VAL A 161 2.69 2.84 -2.42
CA VAL A 161 2.25 1.88 -1.40
C VAL A 161 2.11 2.58 -0.05
N VAL A 162 3.14 3.30 0.41
CA VAL A 162 3.18 3.89 1.76
C VAL A 162 2.04 4.87 2.00
N LYS A 163 1.72 5.74 1.03
CA LYS A 163 0.61 6.70 1.14
C LYS A 163 -0.74 6.03 1.37
N LYS A 164 -0.92 4.79 0.92
CA LYS A 164 -2.16 4.03 1.11
C LYS A 164 -2.15 3.25 2.41
N VAL A 165 -1.07 2.49 2.66
CA VAL A 165 -1.02 1.58 3.82
C VAL A 165 -0.78 2.32 5.13
N ALA A 166 0.11 3.30 5.18
CA ALA A 166 0.37 4.05 6.41
C ALA A 166 -0.85 4.86 6.84
N ALA A 167 -1.57 5.47 5.89
CA ALA A 167 -2.84 6.14 6.15
C ALA A 167 -3.91 5.17 6.69
N ALA A 168 -4.04 3.98 6.07
CA ALA A 168 -4.98 2.96 6.50
C ALA A 168 -4.67 2.49 7.93
N PHE A 169 -3.40 2.17 8.23
CA PHE A 169 -2.99 1.70 9.54
C PHE A 169 -3.13 2.76 10.61
N ALA A 170 -2.74 4.00 10.33
CA ALA A 170 -2.94 5.13 11.24
C ALA A 170 -4.41 5.32 11.60
N ALA A 171 -5.31 5.12 10.64
CA ALA A 171 -6.75 5.16 10.84
C ALA A 171 -7.34 3.92 11.56
N GLY A 172 -6.55 2.86 11.82
CA GLY A 172 -7.03 1.61 12.43
C GLY A 172 -7.66 0.63 11.43
N CYS A 173 -7.43 0.80 10.13
CA CYS A 173 -7.82 -0.11 9.07
C CYS A 173 -6.74 -1.17 8.82
N THR A 174 -7.10 -2.27 8.17
CA THR A 174 -6.18 -3.26 7.60
C THR A 174 -6.13 -3.13 6.09
N ALA A 175 -5.10 -3.69 5.43
CA ALA A 175 -4.90 -3.51 4.01
C ALA A 175 -4.50 -4.79 3.28
N ILE A 176 -5.04 -4.94 2.06
CA ILE A 176 -4.56 -5.87 1.05
C ILE A 176 -3.96 -5.01 -0.07
N VAL A 177 -2.67 -5.13 -0.29
CA VAL A 177 -1.93 -4.39 -1.32
C VAL A 177 -1.75 -5.28 -2.53
N LYS A 178 -2.29 -4.88 -3.66
CA LYS A 178 -1.85 -5.38 -4.95
C LYS A 178 -0.67 -4.51 -5.38
N GLY A 179 0.54 -5.04 -5.16
CA GLY A 179 1.80 -4.38 -5.55
C GLY A 179 2.02 -4.41 -7.07
N PRO A 180 2.91 -3.54 -7.59
CA PRO A 180 3.31 -3.58 -8.98
C PRO A 180 4.20 -4.79 -9.25
N GLU A 181 3.91 -5.55 -10.29
CA GLU A 181 4.66 -6.76 -10.66
C GLU A 181 6.06 -6.42 -11.17
N GLU A 182 6.20 -5.24 -11.77
CA GLU A 182 7.47 -4.78 -12.34
C GLU A 182 8.50 -4.39 -11.28
N THR A 183 8.04 -3.99 -10.08
CA THR A 183 8.90 -3.47 -9.01
C THR A 183 8.58 -4.10 -7.65
N PRO A 184 8.68 -5.44 -7.53
CA PRO A 184 8.16 -6.13 -6.35
C PRO A 184 9.09 -6.11 -5.14
N ALA A 185 10.42 -6.15 -5.32
CA ALA A 185 11.36 -6.36 -4.22
C ALA A 185 11.47 -5.13 -3.30
N SER A 186 11.47 -3.92 -3.85
CA SER A 186 11.48 -2.70 -3.03
C SER A 186 10.20 -2.58 -2.19
N VAL A 187 9.05 -2.92 -2.77
CA VAL A 187 7.77 -2.98 -2.03
C VAL A 187 7.81 -4.06 -0.95
N ALA A 188 8.37 -5.24 -1.25
CA ALA A 188 8.51 -6.31 -0.25
C ALA A 188 9.35 -5.86 0.96
N GLU A 189 10.44 -5.12 0.74
CA GLU A 189 11.26 -4.58 1.84
C GLU A 189 10.49 -3.56 2.70
N LEU A 190 9.62 -2.75 2.09
CA LEU A 190 8.70 -1.87 2.83
C LEU A 190 7.75 -2.69 3.72
N ILE A 191 7.17 -3.77 3.19
CA ILE A 191 6.26 -4.62 3.97
C ILE A 191 7.00 -5.33 5.09
N LYS A 192 8.24 -5.80 4.85
CA LYS A 192 9.12 -6.35 5.91
C LYS A 192 9.37 -5.35 7.04
N ALA A 193 9.53 -4.06 6.71
CA ALA A 193 9.73 -3.04 7.73
C ALA A 193 8.50 -2.86 8.64
N PHE A 194 7.29 -2.95 8.11
CA PHE A 194 6.08 -2.94 8.93
C PHE A 194 5.97 -4.19 9.82
N ASP A 195 6.28 -5.38 9.28
CA ASP A 195 6.27 -6.62 10.04
C ASP A 195 7.29 -6.61 11.17
N GLU A 196 8.55 -6.23 10.90
CA GLU A 196 9.63 -6.07 11.88
C GLU A 196 9.31 -4.99 12.94
N ALA A 197 8.52 -3.99 12.58
CA ALA A 197 8.06 -2.96 13.53
C ALA A 197 7.06 -3.51 14.54
N GLY A 198 6.46 -4.66 14.28
CA GLY A 198 5.46 -5.31 15.13
C GLY A 198 4.02 -5.07 14.71
N MET A 199 3.79 -4.83 13.41
CA MET A 199 2.43 -4.82 12.88
C MET A 199 1.76 -6.19 13.11
N PRO A 200 0.54 -6.26 13.63
CA PRO A 200 -0.12 -7.54 13.88
C PRO A 200 -0.30 -8.35 12.60
N LYS A 201 -0.11 -9.67 12.70
CA LYS A 201 -0.30 -10.60 11.57
C LYS A 201 -1.67 -10.39 10.92
N GLY A 202 -1.70 -10.41 9.60
CA GLY A 202 -2.90 -10.17 8.80
C GLY A 202 -3.28 -8.70 8.60
N SER A 203 -2.73 -7.74 9.38
CA SER A 203 -3.05 -6.32 9.20
C SER A 203 -2.61 -5.78 7.84
N ILE A 204 -1.54 -6.34 7.28
CA ILE A 204 -1.06 -6.07 5.94
C ILE A 204 -0.90 -7.39 5.18
N ASN A 205 -1.37 -7.42 3.93
CA ASN A 205 -1.19 -8.52 3.01
C ASN A 205 -0.73 -7.96 1.68
N LEU A 206 0.29 -8.58 1.07
CA LEU A 206 0.87 -8.15 -0.22
C LEU A 206 0.67 -9.26 -1.23
N VAL A 207 0.03 -8.93 -2.34
CA VAL A 207 -0.22 -9.83 -3.47
C VAL A 207 0.24 -9.21 -4.78
N TYR A 208 0.68 -10.08 -5.69
CA TYR A 208 1.03 -9.75 -7.07
C TYR A 208 0.26 -10.68 -8.01
N GLY A 209 0.06 -10.30 -9.25
CA GLY A 209 -0.64 -11.10 -10.24
C GLY A 209 -1.48 -10.25 -11.20
N ILE A 210 -2.31 -10.87 -12.01
CA ILE A 210 -3.06 -10.18 -13.06
C ILE A 210 -3.97 -9.10 -12.46
N PRO A 211 -3.72 -7.80 -12.77
CA PRO A 211 -4.42 -6.69 -12.13
C PRO A 211 -5.94 -6.76 -12.26
N ALA A 212 -6.44 -7.17 -13.43
CA ALA A 212 -7.88 -7.26 -13.71
C ALA A 212 -8.54 -8.34 -12.84
N GLU A 213 -7.97 -9.54 -12.76
CA GLU A 213 -8.50 -10.66 -11.97
C GLU A 213 -8.53 -10.32 -10.48
N ILE A 214 -7.42 -9.78 -9.95
CA ILE A 214 -7.30 -9.41 -8.54
C ILE A 214 -8.26 -8.28 -8.18
N SER A 215 -8.34 -7.24 -9.02
CA SER A 215 -9.21 -6.09 -8.72
C SER A 215 -10.69 -6.45 -8.76
N GLU A 216 -11.12 -7.20 -9.75
CA GLU A 216 -12.50 -7.67 -9.87
C GLU A 216 -12.89 -8.50 -8.63
N TYR A 217 -12.04 -9.44 -8.23
CA TYR A 217 -12.30 -10.31 -7.09
C TYR A 217 -12.34 -9.53 -5.76
N LEU A 218 -11.33 -8.71 -5.49
CA LEU A 218 -11.25 -7.97 -4.22
C LEU A 218 -12.34 -6.90 -4.11
N ILE A 219 -12.64 -6.17 -5.19
CA ILE A 219 -13.64 -5.08 -5.15
C ILE A 219 -15.05 -5.64 -4.91
N ALA A 220 -15.38 -6.77 -5.52
CA ALA A 220 -16.68 -7.39 -5.32
C ALA A 220 -16.85 -7.99 -3.90
N HIS A 221 -15.75 -8.36 -3.24
CA HIS A 221 -15.81 -9.12 -1.99
C HIS A 221 -16.37 -8.28 -0.83
N PRO A 222 -17.31 -8.81 0.00
CA PRO A 222 -17.97 -8.04 1.07
C PRO A 222 -17.03 -7.59 2.20
N ILE A 223 -15.94 -8.28 2.44
CA ILE A 223 -14.90 -7.92 3.43
C ILE A 223 -14.25 -6.57 3.09
N VAL A 224 -13.99 -6.29 1.82
CA VAL A 224 -13.39 -5.02 1.39
C VAL A 224 -14.39 -3.89 1.55
N ARG A 225 -14.00 -2.83 2.24
CA ARG A 225 -14.85 -1.66 2.53
C ARG A 225 -14.43 -0.40 1.78
N LYS A 226 -13.17 -0.34 1.37
CA LYS A 226 -12.59 0.79 0.65
C LYS A 226 -11.62 0.32 -0.41
N VAL A 227 -11.66 0.99 -1.56
CA VAL A 227 -10.71 0.84 -2.65
C VAL A 227 -9.86 2.10 -2.73
N THR A 228 -8.55 1.96 -2.85
CA THR A 228 -7.64 3.07 -3.15
C THR A 228 -6.74 2.68 -4.33
N PHE A 229 -6.68 3.54 -5.32
CA PHE A 229 -5.98 3.28 -6.58
C PHE A 229 -5.14 4.49 -6.99
N THR A 230 -3.96 4.23 -7.52
CA THR A 230 -3.17 5.20 -8.28
C THR A 230 -2.80 4.58 -9.62
N GLY A 231 -3.02 5.31 -10.70
CA GLY A 231 -2.72 4.84 -12.05
C GLY A 231 -3.42 5.66 -13.14
N SER A 232 -3.64 5.05 -14.31
CA SER A 232 -4.26 5.74 -15.44
C SER A 232 -5.72 6.09 -15.18
N THR A 233 -6.19 7.19 -15.78
CA THR A 233 -7.58 7.64 -15.68
C THR A 233 -8.56 6.58 -16.20
N ALA A 234 -8.20 5.86 -17.27
CA ALA A 234 -9.06 4.82 -17.86
C ALA A 234 -9.30 3.67 -16.87
N VAL A 235 -8.23 3.14 -16.25
CA VAL A 235 -8.33 2.09 -15.24
C VAL A 235 -9.03 2.60 -13.99
N GLY A 236 -8.74 3.84 -13.54
CA GLY A 236 -9.41 4.44 -12.39
C GLY A 236 -10.93 4.54 -12.56
N LYS A 237 -11.41 4.93 -13.75
CA LYS A 237 -12.85 4.94 -14.07
C LYS A 237 -13.46 3.55 -13.99
N LEU A 238 -12.77 2.53 -14.51
CA LEU A 238 -13.23 1.14 -14.45
C LEU A 238 -13.35 0.66 -13.00
N LEU A 239 -12.30 0.84 -12.19
CA LEU A 239 -12.30 0.43 -10.78
C LEU A 239 -13.33 1.21 -9.94
N ALA A 240 -13.51 2.50 -10.22
CA ALA A 240 -14.55 3.30 -9.57
C ALA A 240 -15.95 2.81 -9.90
N SER A 241 -16.20 2.43 -11.15
CA SER A 241 -17.48 1.83 -11.58
C SER A 241 -17.73 0.50 -10.88
N GLN A 242 -16.76 -0.40 -10.83
CA GLN A 242 -16.85 -1.67 -10.09
C GLN A 242 -17.12 -1.42 -8.60
N ALA A 243 -16.36 -0.52 -7.98
CA ALA A 243 -16.54 -0.17 -6.57
C ALA A 243 -17.93 0.43 -6.29
N GLY A 244 -18.45 1.27 -7.20
CA GLY A 244 -19.80 1.84 -7.12
C GLY A 244 -20.89 0.79 -7.16
N SER A 245 -20.75 -0.25 -8.01
CA SER A 245 -21.69 -1.38 -8.09
C SER A 245 -21.80 -2.15 -6.77
N HIS A 246 -20.77 -2.09 -5.93
CA HIS A 246 -20.73 -2.74 -4.62
C HIS A 246 -20.76 -1.75 -3.44
N MET A 247 -21.11 -0.48 -3.70
CA MET A 247 -21.21 0.60 -2.68
C MET A 247 -19.91 0.74 -1.83
N LYS A 248 -18.74 0.52 -2.44
CA LYS A 248 -17.44 0.70 -1.76
C LYS A 248 -17.03 2.17 -1.77
N ARG A 249 -16.36 2.61 -0.72
CA ARG A 249 -15.66 3.90 -0.72
C ARG A 249 -14.45 3.85 -1.63
N VAL A 250 -14.20 4.92 -2.38
CA VAL A 250 -13.07 5.01 -3.30
C VAL A 250 -12.21 6.24 -3.03
N THR A 251 -10.91 6.10 -3.31
CA THR A 251 -9.97 7.20 -3.47
C THR A 251 -9.16 6.89 -4.72
N MET A 252 -9.20 7.81 -5.69
CA MET A 252 -8.57 7.64 -7.00
C MET A 252 -7.54 8.76 -7.20
N GLU A 253 -6.27 8.37 -7.38
CA GLU A 253 -5.18 9.26 -7.76
C GLU A 253 -4.81 8.97 -9.21
N LEU A 254 -5.14 9.87 -10.10
CA LEU A 254 -5.16 9.63 -11.54
C LEU A 254 -4.24 10.60 -12.27
N GLY A 255 -4.11 10.40 -13.60
CA GLY A 255 -3.32 11.28 -14.45
C GLY A 255 -3.82 12.72 -14.43
N GLY A 256 -2.88 13.65 -14.54
CA GLY A 256 -3.13 15.08 -14.59
C GLY A 256 -2.48 15.72 -15.82
N HIS A 257 -2.39 17.04 -15.84
CA HIS A 257 -1.93 17.79 -17.01
C HIS A 257 -0.41 17.84 -17.18
N SER A 258 0.38 17.87 -16.13
CA SER A 258 1.86 17.87 -16.16
C SER A 258 2.47 18.59 -17.39
N PRO A 259 2.18 19.89 -17.65
CA PRO A 259 2.65 20.55 -18.86
C PRO A 259 4.17 20.68 -18.85
N ALA A 260 4.81 20.36 -19.98
CA ALA A 260 6.22 20.62 -20.23
C ALA A 260 6.33 21.79 -21.23
N ILE A 261 7.11 22.80 -20.86
CA ILE A 261 7.36 23.97 -21.72
C ILE A 261 8.80 23.90 -22.18
N VAL A 262 8.98 23.79 -23.51
CA VAL A 262 10.30 23.87 -24.14
C VAL A 262 10.44 25.25 -24.75
N CYS A 263 11.39 26.05 -24.27
CA CYS A 263 11.67 27.37 -24.80
C CYS A 263 12.41 27.28 -26.13
N GLU A 264 12.39 28.36 -26.95
CA GLU A 264 12.99 28.40 -28.27
C GLU A 264 14.53 28.19 -28.24
N ASP A 265 15.17 28.55 -27.14
CA ASP A 265 16.60 28.46 -26.92
C ASP A 265 17.02 27.20 -26.12
N ALA A 266 16.15 26.22 -25.95
CA ALA A 266 16.48 24.97 -25.28
C ALA A 266 17.40 24.10 -26.14
N ASP A 267 18.41 23.43 -25.51
CA ASP A 267 19.28 22.44 -26.13
C ASP A 267 18.60 21.07 -26.28
#